data_91a60a8a14fc1fe725ffe0642f6a19bf
#
_entry.id   91a60a8a14fc1fe725ffe0642f6a19bf
#
_cell.length_a   1.000
_cell.length_b   1.000
_cell.length_c   1.000
_cell.angle_alpha   90.00
_cell.angle_beta   90.00
_cell.angle_gamma   90.00
#
_symmetry.space_group_name_H-M   'P 1'
#
loop_
_entity.id
_entity.type
_entity.pdbx_description
1 polymer ?
#
loop_
_entity_poly.entity_id
_entity_poly.type
_entity_poly.pdbx_seq_one_letter_code
_entity_poly.pdbx_strand_id
1 'polypeptide(L)'
;MIKKSYIEGIFLIILGAASSLSLPPYNYLIINFFTFSAFFIFLFKKSNITQIKKNFFFYGWLFGFGYFLSSLYWISIALTFDQNFKFLIPLTIIFIPAFLGVFYGCFTLCFIISKQKKIIPSFFAFSLFFGIFEFIRGSILTGFPWNLIAFSFVNQLEILSVTSLMGTYGFNLFCISLFASPAIFLLSQTKKNIIVSIVFLILPILFYFYG
;
A
#
# COMPACT_ATOMS: atom_id res chain seq x y z
N MET A 1 11.56 17.79 18.97
CA MET A 1 11.74 16.62 18.08
C MET A 1 10.74 15.50 18.37
N ILE A 2 10.51 15.08 19.60
CA ILE A 2 9.63 13.95 19.98
C ILE A 2 8.18 14.17 19.49
N LYS A 3 7.58 15.34 19.72
CA LYS A 3 6.20 15.66 19.33
C LYS A 3 5.93 15.52 17.82
N LYS A 4 6.89 15.86 16.97
CA LYS A 4 6.77 15.74 15.51
C LYS A 4 6.77 14.27 15.04
N SER A 5 7.51 13.40 15.69
CA SER A 5 7.56 11.97 15.38
C SER A 5 6.24 11.26 15.68
N TYR A 6 5.55 11.61 16.76
CA TYR A 6 4.22 11.06 17.09
C TYR A 6 3.16 11.47 16.07
N ILE A 7 3.15 12.74 15.64
CA ILE A 7 2.20 13.23 14.62
C ILE A 7 2.40 12.48 13.30
N GLU A 8 3.66 12.28 12.88
CA GLU A 8 3.98 11.52 11.67
C GLU A 8 3.52 10.06 11.78
N GLY A 9 3.67 9.45 12.96
CA GLY A 9 3.22 8.08 13.22
C GLY A 9 1.70 7.95 13.13
N ILE A 10 0.96 8.82 13.81
CA ILE A 10 -0.52 8.84 13.76
C ILE A 10 -0.99 9.09 12.33
N PHE A 11 -0.38 10.03 11.61
CA PHE A 11 -0.69 10.30 10.21
C PHE A 11 -0.56 9.04 9.33
N LEU A 12 0.52 8.26 9.48
CA LEU A 12 0.74 7.05 8.71
C LEU A 12 -0.27 5.94 9.03
N ILE A 13 -0.62 5.77 10.32
CA ILE A 13 -1.65 4.80 10.71
C ILE A 13 -3.01 5.18 10.11
N ILE A 14 -3.41 6.45 10.21
CA ILE A 14 -4.67 6.95 9.63
C ILE A 14 -4.65 6.79 8.11
N LEU A 15 -3.52 7.08 7.45
CA LEU A 15 -3.37 6.96 6.02
C LEU A 15 -3.52 5.51 5.55
N GLY A 16 -2.90 4.56 6.27
CA GLY A 16 -3.05 3.14 6.02
C GLY A 16 -4.49 2.66 6.23
N ALA A 17 -5.10 3.05 7.35
CA ALA A 17 -6.49 2.71 7.64
C ALA A 17 -7.46 3.28 6.59
N ALA A 18 -7.26 4.52 6.14
CA ALA A 18 -8.07 5.11 5.07
C ALA A 18 -7.92 4.35 3.75
N SER A 19 -6.70 3.87 3.43
CA SER A 19 -6.46 3.09 2.21
C SER A 19 -7.30 1.81 2.15
N SER A 20 -7.58 1.17 3.29
CA SER A 20 -8.41 -0.04 3.35
C SER A 20 -9.86 0.19 2.94
N LEU A 21 -10.36 1.43 2.99
CA LEU A 21 -11.72 1.77 2.56
C LEU A 21 -11.92 1.63 1.05
N SER A 22 -10.86 1.45 0.28
CA SER A 22 -10.95 1.11 -1.15
C SER A 22 -11.35 -0.34 -1.40
N LEU A 23 -11.24 -1.20 -0.39
CA LEU A 23 -11.61 -2.61 -0.46
C LEU A 23 -13.09 -2.82 -0.12
N PRO A 24 -13.67 -3.99 -0.50
CA PRO A 24 -14.97 -4.39 -0.01
C PRO A 24 -15.05 -4.38 1.53
N PRO A 25 -16.20 -4.02 2.11
CA PRO A 25 -17.47 -3.70 1.45
C PRO A 25 -17.60 -2.24 1.00
N TYR A 26 -16.65 -1.36 1.32
CA TYR A 26 -16.76 0.09 1.10
C TYR A 26 -16.54 0.48 -0.37
N ASN A 27 -15.51 -0.08 -1.03
CA ASN A 27 -15.18 0.12 -2.45
C ASN A 27 -14.93 1.60 -2.86
N TYR A 28 -14.41 2.43 -1.93
CA TYR A 28 -14.07 3.83 -2.21
C TYR A 28 -12.70 3.93 -2.91
N LEU A 29 -12.62 3.43 -4.16
CA LEU A 29 -11.39 3.34 -4.96
C LEU A 29 -10.59 4.66 -4.99
N ILE A 30 -11.28 5.80 -5.08
CA ILE A 30 -10.66 7.13 -5.18
C ILE A 30 -9.76 7.44 -3.99
N ILE A 31 -10.04 6.89 -2.81
CA ILE A 31 -9.24 7.12 -1.59
C ILE A 31 -7.78 6.69 -1.81
N ASN A 32 -7.53 5.62 -2.58
CA ASN A 32 -6.18 5.14 -2.82
C ASN A 32 -5.32 6.13 -3.61
N PHE A 33 -5.90 6.93 -4.50
CA PHE A 33 -5.14 7.99 -5.17
C PHE A 33 -4.57 9.02 -4.18
N PHE A 34 -5.29 9.31 -3.10
CA PHE A 34 -4.81 10.22 -2.06
C PHE A 34 -3.83 9.52 -1.11
N THR A 35 -4.16 8.34 -0.63
CA THR A 35 -3.36 7.64 0.40
C THR A 35 -2.01 7.19 -0.12
N PHE A 36 -1.96 6.56 -1.30
CA PHE A 36 -0.70 6.12 -1.91
C PHE A 36 0.15 7.29 -2.39
N SER A 37 -0.47 8.32 -2.98
CA SER A 37 0.24 9.54 -3.35
C SER A 37 0.84 10.24 -2.13
N ALA A 38 0.07 10.39 -1.04
CA ALA A 38 0.55 11.00 0.19
C ALA A 38 1.67 10.18 0.84
N PHE A 39 1.54 8.84 0.84
CA PHE A 39 2.55 7.94 1.39
C PHE A 39 3.86 8.01 0.59
N PHE A 40 3.79 7.96 -0.74
CA PHE A 40 4.97 8.12 -1.59
C PHE A 40 5.64 9.49 -1.41
N ILE A 41 4.86 10.59 -1.41
CA ILE A 41 5.38 11.94 -1.16
C ILE A 41 6.07 12.03 0.19
N PHE A 42 5.48 11.44 1.23
CA PHE A 42 6.05 11.41 2.57
C PHE A 42 7.41 10.70 2.56
N LEU A 43 7.49 9.48 2.02
CA LEU A 43 8.72 8.70 1.96
C LEU A 43 9.80 9.40 1.12
N PHE A 44 9.43 9.94 -0.05
CA PHE A 44 10.35 10.66 -0.92
C PHE A 44 10.93 11.91 -0.26
N LYS A 45 10.09 12.75 0.38
CA LYS A 45 10.57 13.92 1.12
C LYS A 45 11.45 13.53 2.30
N LYS A 46 11.10 12.47 3.02
CA LYS A 46 11.92 11.96 4.14
C LYS A 46 13.26 11.42 3.67
N SER A 47 13.32 10.71 2.54
CA SER A 47 14.56 10.17 1.99
C SER A 47 15.58 11.25 1.60
N ASN A 48 15.11 12.46 1.28
CA ASN A 48 15.98 13.60 1.00
C ASN A 48 16.48 14.32 2.27
N ILE A 49 15.85 14.08 3.43
CA ILE A 49 16.21 14.72 4.71
C ILE A 49 17.04 13.79 5.59
N THR A 50 16.68 12.52 5.67
CA THR A 50 17.33 11.53 6.55
C THR A 50 17.50 10.21 5.84
N GLN A 51 18.60 9.53 6.17
CA GLN A 51 18.92 8.20 5.66
C GLN A 51 18.86 7.14 6.78
N ILE A 52 18.20 7.45 7.90
CA ILE A 52 18.10 6.54 9.05
C ILE A 52 17.16 5.39 8.68
N LYS A 53 17.72 4.24 8.34
CA LYS A 53 17.00 3.04 7.87
C LYS A 53 15.90 2.59 8.83
N LYS A 54 16.19 2.60 10.15
CA LYS A 54 15.24 2.23 11.20
C LYS A 54 13.95 3.04 11.10
N ASN A 55 14.02 4.35 10.86
CA ASN A 55 12.84 5.19 10.75
C ASN A 55 11.98 4.80 9.55
N PHE A 56 12.61 4.44 8.42
CA PHE A 56 11.88 4.01 7.23
C PHE A 56 11.13 2.70 7.46
N PHE A 57 11.76 1.73 8.13
CA PHE A 57 11.05 0.52 8.53
C PHE A 57 9.80 0.85 9.33
N PHE A 58 9.89 1.72 10.33
CA PHE A 58 8.75 2.11 11.13
C PHE A 58 7.69 2.90 10.34
N TYR A 59 8.07 3.73 9.37
CA TYR A 59 7.10 4.43 8.52
C TYR A 59 6.24 3.45 7.71
N GLY A 60 6.85 2.46 7.07
CA GLY A 60 6.13 1.40 6.37
C GLY A 60 5.29 0.54 7.32
N TRP A 61 5.89 0.14 8.45
CA TRP A 61 5.21 -0.67 9.44
C TRP A 61 3.95 0.01 9.99
N LEU A 62 4.00 1.31 10.30
CA LEU A 62 2.86 2.08 10.81
C LEU A 62 1.74 2.20 9.75
N PHE A 63 2.11 2.46 8.49
CA PHE A 63 1.15 2.48 7.40
C PHE A 63 0.50 1.10 7.21
N GLY A 64 1.30 0.03 7.16
CA GLY A 64 0.81 -1.34 7.06
C GLY A 64 -0.03 -1.76 8.26
N PHE A 65 0.38 -1.42 9.47
CA PHE A 65 -0.39 -1.67 10.68
C PHE A 65 -1.79 -1.04 10.59
N GLY A 66 -1.88 0.24 10.20
CA GLY A 66 -3.17 0.91 10.02
C GLY A 66 -4.04 0.24 8.94
N TYR A 67 -3.42 -0.10 7.81
CA TYR A 67 -4.09 -0.79 6.70
C TYR A 67 -4.69 -2.13 7.12
N PHE A 68 -3.89 -3.00 7.75
CA PHE A 68 -4.34 -4.32 8.16
C PHE A 68 -5.26 -4.29 9.38
N LEU A 69 -5.06 -3.35 10.32
CA LEU A 69 -5.95 -3.16 11.45
C LEU A 69 -7.38 -2.85 11.00
N SER A 70 -7.52 -1.96 10.02
CA SER A 70 -8.81 -1.54 9.49
C SER A 70 -9.43 -2.58 8.54
N SER A 71 -8.62 -3.32 7.78
CA SER A 71 -9.12 -4.26 6.77
C SER A 71 -9.32 -5.68 7.26
N LEU A 72 -8.73 -6.08 8.41
CA LEU A 72 -8.74 -7.47 8.89
C LEU A 72 -9.45 -7.67 10.23
N TYR A 73 -10.12 -6.64 10.79
CA TYR A 73 -10.83 -6.75 12.06
C TYR A 73 -11.87 -7.91 12.06
N TRP A 74 -12.43 -8.21 10.88
CA TRP A 74 -13.41 -9.29 10.72
C TRP A 74 -12.87 -10.70 11.07
N ILE A 75 -11.54 -10.91 11.01
CA ILE A 75 -10.93 -12.19 11.39
C ILE A 75 -11.23 -12.51 12.86
N SER A 76 -11.32 -11.50 13.71
CA SER A 76 -11.64 -11.66 15.11
C SER A 76 -13.06 -12.20 15.34
N ILE A 77 -13.98 -11.99 14.38
CA ILE A 77 -15.36 -12.49 14.46
C ILE A 77 -15.36 -14.02 14.48
N ALA A 78 -14.44 -14.68 13.77
CA ALA A 78 -14.33 -16.14 13.78
C ALA A 78 -14.11 -16.69 15.21
N LEU A 79 -13.42 -15.94 16.07
CA LEU A 79 -13.17 -16.33 17.47
C LEU A 79 -14.40 -16.17 18.38
N THR A 80 -15.46 -15.53 17.90
CA THR A 80 -16.70 -15.36 18.68
C THR A 80 -17.57 -16.61 18.68
N PHE A 81 -17.36 -17.54 17.73
CA PHE A 81 -18.15 -18.78 17.61
C PHE A 81 -17.85 -19.79 18.70
N ASP A 82 -16.65 -19.79 19.30
CA ASP A 82 -16.29 -20.61 20.43
C ASP A 82 -15.93 -19.75 21.64
N GLN A 83 -16.62 -19.97 22.75
CA GLN A 83 -16.44 -19.27 24.02
C GLN A 83 -14.98 -19.35 24.53
N ASN A 84 -14.33 -20.50 24.30
CA ASN A 84 -12.99 -20.80 24.79
C ASN A 84 -11.91 -19.90 24.09
N PHE A 85 -12.20 -19.36 22.91
CA PHE A 85 -11.24 -18.55 22.15
C PHE A 85 -11.50 -17.05 22.22
N LYS A 86 -12.57 -16.59 22.87
CA LYS A 86 -12.90 -15.16 22.96
C LYS A 86 -11.79 -14.30 23.60
N PHE A 87 -11.02 -14.86 24.53
CA PHE A 87 -9.90 -14.14 25.16
C PHE A 87 -8.76 -13.82 24.18
N LEU A 88 -8.68 -14.50 23.01
CA LEU A 88 -7.69 -14.23 21.98
C LEU A 88 -8.07 -13.05 21.05
N ILE A 89 -9.31 -12.56 21.11
CA ILE A 89 -9.79 -11.49 20.23
C ILE A 89 -8.88 -10.23 20.28
N PRO A 90 -8.53 -9.67 21.45
CA PRO A 90 -7.64 -8.51 21.50
C PRO A 90 -6.25 -8.80 20.91
N LEU A 91 -5.76 -10.02 21.11
CA LEU A 91 -4.47 -10.45 20.59
C LEU A 91 -4.48 -10.50 19.05
N THR A 92 -5.52 -11.11 18.46
CA THR A 92 -5.61 -11.24 17.00
C THR A 92 -5.79 -9.90 16.31
N ILE A 93 -6.61 -9.00 16.88
CA ILE A 93 -6.83 -7.64 16.33
C ILE A 93 -5.53 -6.84 16.28
N ILE A 94 -4.62 -7.01 17.23
CA ILE A 94 -3.37 -6.24 17.27
C ILE A 94 -2.22 -7.00 16.61
N PHE A 95 -2.06 -8.29 16.93
CA PHE A 95 -0.90 -9.07 16.51
C PHE A 95 -0.87 -9.34 15.01
N ILE A 96 -2.01 -9.70 14.39
CA ILE A 96 -2.07 -9.98 12.95
C ILE A 96 -1.70 -8.73 12.14
N PRO A 97 -2.30 -7.54 12.36
CA PRO A 97 -1.89 -6.33 11.67
C PRO A 97 -0.44 -5.94 11.95
N ALA A 98 0.04 -6.09 13.17
CA ALA A 98 1.42 -5.78 13.53
C ALA A 98 2.42 -6.69 12.80
N PHE A 99 2.12 -7.99 12.70
CA PHE A 99 2.92 -8.96 11.96
C PHE A 99 2.91 -8.67 10.45
N LEU A 100 1.74 -8.49 9.85
CA LEU A 100 1.62 -8.20 8.43
C LEU A 100 2.23 -6.83 8.05
N GLY A 101 2.17 -5.87 8.96
CA GLY A 101 2.84 -4.59 8.81
C GLY A 101 4.36 -4.69 8.63
N VAL A 102 5.00 -5.79 9.10
CA VAL A 102 6.44 -6.02 8.91
C VAL A 102 6.82 -6.05 7.44
N PHE A 103 6.00 -6.63 6.57
CA PHE A 103 6.25 -6.64 5.12
C PHE A 103 6.31 -5.23 4.55
N TYR A 104 5.43 -4.33 5.03
CA TYR A 104 5.42 -2.92 4.63
C TYR A 104 6.61 -2.16 5.22
N GLY A 105 7.05 -2.52 6.41
CA GLY A 105 8.31 -2.03 6.97
C GLY A 105 9.53 -2.44 6.14
N CYS A 106 9.56 -3.70 5.69
CA CYS A 106 10.65 -4.22 4.87
C CYS A 106 10.70 -3.55 3.49
N PHE A 107 9.55 -3.33 2.84
CA PHE A 107 9.56 -2.64 1.55
C PHE A 107 10.11 -1.21 1.66
N THR A 108 9.70 -0.45 2.69
CA THR A 108 10.21 0.92 2.88
C THR A 108 11.68 0.95 3.28
N LEU A 109 12.17 -0.10 3.94
CA LEU A 109 13.59 -0.30 4.18
C LEU A 109 14.36 -0.51 2.86
N CYS A 110 13.85 -1.36 1.96
CA CYS A 110 14.44 -1.55 0.62
C CYS A 110 14.37 -0.26 -0.21
N PHE A 111 13.26 0.48 -0.12
CA PHE A 111 13.12 1.77 -0.76
C PHE A 111 14.22 2.75 -0.38
N ILE A 112 14.52 2.95 0.93
CA ILE A 112 15.58 3.87 1.35
C ILE A 112 16.98 3.33 0.99
N ILE A 113 17.20 2.02 1.00
CA ILE A 113 18.46 1.40 0.62
C ILE A 113 18.76 1.62 -0.87
N SER A 114 17.75 1.71 -1.73
CA SER A 114 17.92 1.96 -3.17
C SER A 114 18.49 3.35 -3.48
N LYS A 115 18.50 4.27 -2.50
CA LYS A 115 19.11 5.61 -2.57
C LYS A 115 18.69 6.45 -3.79
N GLN A 116 17.46 6.29 -4.26
CA GLN A 116 16.95 7.07 -5.37
C GLN A 116 16.71 8.53 -4.95
N LYS A 117 17.24 9.48 -5.73
CA LYS A 117 17.10 10.92 -5.46
C LYS A 117 16.17 11.63 -6.45
N LYS A 118 15.95 11.03 -7.64
CA LYS A 118 15.06 11.56 -8.66
C LYS A 118 13.66 11.00 -8.49
N ILE A 119 12.62 11.78 -8.80
CA ILE A 119 11.21 11.42 -8.58
C ILE A 119 10.83 10.13 -9.31
N ILE A 120 11.09 10.03 -10.62
CA ILE A 120 10.69 8.87 -11.43
C ILE A 120 11.39 7.59 -10.98
N PRO A 121 12.73 7.53 -10.79
CA PRO A 121 13.36 6.32 -10.25
C PRO A 121 12.86 5.96 -8.85
N SER A 122 12.59 6.96 -7.98
CA SER A 122 12.02 6.72 -6.65
C SER A 122 10.61 6.13 -6.74
N PHE A 123 9.79 6.62 -7.67
CA PHE A 123 8.45 6.10 -7.91
C PHE A 123 8.48 4.63 -8.34
N PHE A 124 9.33 4.28 -9.31
CA PHE A 124 9.47 2.88 -9.73
C PHE A 124 10.05 1.99 -8.62
N ALA A 125 11.01 2.49 -7.85
CA ALA A 125 11.55 1.77 -6.69
C ALA A 125 10.47 1.54 -5.63
N PHE A 126 9.63 2.55 -5.32
CA PHE A 126 8.48 2.43 -4.42
C PHE A 126 7.51 1.34 -4.90
N SER A 127 7.06 1.43 -6.15
CA SER A 127 6.09 0.48 -6.72
C SER A 127 6.67 -0.94 -6.75
N LEU A 128 7.90 -1.11 -7.23
CA LEU A 128 8.56 -2.40 -7.37
C LEU A 128 8.73 -3.08 -6.01
N PHE A 129 9.34 -2.41 -5.03
CA PHE A 129 9.54 -3.01 -3.72
C PHE A 129 8.22 -3.27 -3.01
N PHE A 130 7.24 -2.39 -3.12
CA PHE A 130 5.93 -2.65 -2.56
C PHE A 130 5.31 -3.91 -3.19
N GLY A 131 5.29 -4.02 -4.52
CA GLY A 131 4.77 -5.19 -5.22
C GLY A 131 5.51 -6.48 -4.87
N ILE A 132 6.85 -6.46 -4.74
CA ILE A 132 7.66 -7.60 -4.31
C ILE A 132 7.24 -8.05 -2.90
N PHE A 133 7.10 -7.15 -1.94
CA PHE A 133 6.73 -7.52 -0.57
C PHE A 133 5.27 -7.96 -0.45
N GLU A 134 4.37 -7.49 -1.31
CA GLU A 134 3.03 -8.04 -1.44
C GLU A 134 3.06 -9.49 -1.95
N PHE A 135 3.88 -9.76 -2.97
CA PHE A 135 4.08 -11.13 -3.47
C PHE A 135 4.69 -12.04 -2.39
N ILE A 136 5.74 -11.59 -1.70
CA ILE A 136 6.37 -12.34 -0.60
C ILE A 136 5.33 -12.64 0.49
N ARG A 137 4.56 -11.64 0.93
CA ARG A 137 3.49 -11.79 1.92
C ARG A 137 2.45 -12.85 1.53
N GLY A 138 2.10 -12.88 0.25
CA GLY A 138 1.14 -13.83 -0.28
C GLY A 138 1.70 -15.23 -0.55
N SER A 139 3.02 -15.43 -0.48
CA SER A 139 3.67 -16.69 -0.86
C SER A 139 4.37 -17.42 0.28
N ILE A 140 4.88 -16.70 1.30
CA ILE A 140 5.60 -17.33 2.42
C ILE A 140 4.66 -17.66 3.59
N LEU A 141 5.11 -18.56 4.49
CA LEU A 141 4.40 -18.91 5.73
C LEU A 141 2.94 -19.36 5.49
N THR A 142 2.69 -20.25 4.55
CA THR A 142 1.36 -20.68 4.07
C THR A 142 0.65 -19.67 3.16
N GLY A 143 1.19 -18.46 3.02
CA GLY A 143 0.67 -17.37 2.23
C GLY A 143 -0.49 -16.62 2.90
N PHE A 144 -0.51 -15.30 2.74
CA PHE A 144 -1.65 -14.48 3.12
C PHE A 144 -1.98 -13.49 1.98
N PRO A 145 -2.61 -13.97 0.89
CA PRO A 145 -2.88 -13.16 -0.30
C PRO A 145 -4.06 -12.20 -0.16
N TRP A 146 -4.70 -12.16 1.00
CA TRP A 146 -5.86 -11.32 1.26
C TRP A 146 -5.50 -9.83 1.24
N ASN A 147 -6.48 -9.01 0.89
CA ASN A 147 -6.38 -7.55 0.91
C ASN A 147 -5.24 -7.01 0.03
N LEU A 148 -5.06 -7.59 -1.17
CA LEU A 148 -4.23 -6.95 -2.20
C LEU A 148 -4.88 -5.65 -2.68
N ILE A 149 -4.08 -4.66 -3.01
CA ILE A 149 -4.56 -3.36 -3.51
C ILE A 149 -5.34 -3.52 -4.84
N ALA A 150 -5.02 -4.55 -5.62
CA ALA A 150 -5.75 -4.96 -6.82
C ALA A 150 -7.25 -5.17 -6.57
N PHE A 151 -7.62 -5.64 -5.39
CA PHE A 151 -9.04 -5.89 -5.06
C PHE A 151 -9.87 -4.63 -4.85
N SER A 152 -9.26 -3.44 -4.91
CA SER A 152 -9.99 -2.17 -5.05
C SER A 152 -10.80 -2.10 -6.35
N PHE A 153 -10.46 -2.93 -7.35
CA PHE A 153 -11.15 -3.00 -8.65
C PHE A 153 -12.17 -4.13 -8.75
N VAL A 154 -12.54 -4.77 -7.64
CA VAL A 154 -13.45 -5.93 -7.65
C VAL A 154 -14.82 -5.63 -8.29
N ASN A 155 -15.28 -4.38 -8.24
CA ASN A 155 -16.53 -3.94 -8.85
C ASN A 155 -16.38 -3.51 -10.33
N GLN A 156 -15.17 -3.50 -10.88
CA GLN A 156 -14.86 -3.16 -12.28
C GLN A 156 -14.25 -4.40 -12.95
N LEU A 157 -15.12 -5.36 -13.29
CA LEU A 157 -14.73 -6.67 -13.81
C LEU A 157 -13.93 -6.56 -15.12
N GLU A 158 -14.27 -5.56 -15.95
CA GLU A 158 -13.59 -5.28 -17.21
C GLU A 158 -12.10 -4.94 -16.96
N ILE A 159 -11.82 -4.07 -15.98
CA ILE A 159 -10.44 -3.73 -15.62
C ILE A 159 -9.75 -4.92 -14.97
N LEU A 160 -10.46 -5.67 -14.13
CA LEU A 160 -9.92 -6.83 -13.42
C LEU A 160 -9.57 -7.98 -14.37
N SER A 161 -10.23 -8.08 -15.55
CA SER A 161 -9.95 -9.10 -16.57
C SER A 161 -8.49 -9.13 -17.04
N VAL A 162 -7.79 -7.98 -16.94
CA VAL A 162 -6.35 -7.85 -17.27
C VAL A 162 -5.47 -8.74 -16.37
N THR A 163 -5.98 -9.22 -15.25
CA THR A 163 -5.29 -10.25 -14.46
C THR A 163 -5.02 -11.53 -15.25
N SER A 164 -5.80 -11.82 -16.30
CA SER A 164 -5.55 -12.94 -17.22
C SER A 164 -4.25 -12.79 -18.02
N LEU A 165 -3.78 -11.55 -18.25
CA LEU A 165 -2.56 -11.25 -19.00
C LEU A 165 -1.32 -11.17 -18.10
N MET A 166 -1.43 -10.50 -16.94
CA MET A 166 -0.26 -10.21 -16.11
C MET A 166 -0.28 -10.89 -14.73
N GLY A 167 -1.31 -11.67 -14.45
CA GLY A 167 -1.52 -12.29 -13.14
C GLY A 167 -1.96 -11.30 -12.06
N THR A 168 -2.45 -11.83 -10.94
CA THR A 168 -2.97 -11.02 -9.82
C THR A 168 -1.90 -10.10 -9.22
N TYR A 169 -0.68 -10.59 -9.03
CA TYR A 169 0.40 -9.78 -8.44
C TYR A 169 0.97 -8.75 -9.42
N GLY A 170 0.99 -9.05 -10.73
CA GLY A 170 1.33 -8.07 -11.76
C GLY A 170 0.33 -6.92 -11.79
N PHE A 171 -0.96 -7.25 -11.75
CA PHE A 171 -2.02 -6.25 -11.65
C PHE A 171 -1.97 -5.48 -10.32
N ASN A 172 -1.64 -6.14 -9.21
CA ASN A 172 -1.44 -5.47 -7.92
C ASN A 172 -0.28 -4.44 -7.97
N LEU A 173 0.84 -4.79 -8.60
CA LEU A 173 1.95 -3.87 -8.84
C LEU A 173 1.51 -2.66 -9.69
N PHE A 174 0.72 -2.91 -10.74
CA PHE A 174 0.12 -1.84 -11.54
C PHE A 174 -0.77 -0.92 -10.69
N CYS A 175 -1.67 -1.47 -9.86
CA CYS A 175 -2.55 -0.69 -8.99
C CYS A 175 -1.77 0.19 -8.00
N ILE A 176 -0.71 -0.33 -7.38
CA ILE A 176 0.19 0.44 -6.52
C ILE A 176 0.79 1.62 -7.29
N SER A 177 1.27 1.36 -8.52
CA SER A 177 1.84 2.40 -9.39
C SER A 177 0.79 3.42 -9.80
N LEU A 178 -0.39 2.98 -10.21
CA LEU A 178 -1.51 3.83 -10.58
C LEU A 178 -1.87 4.81 -9.45
N PHE A 179 -2.10 4.29 -8.24
CA PHE A 179 -2.53 5.11 -7.10
C PHE A 179 -1.44 6.06 -6.60
N ALA A 180 -0.15 5.71 -6.77
CA ALA A 180 0.95 6.59 -6.43
C ALA A 180 1.30 7.59 -7.54
N SER A 181 0.84 7.39 -8.79
CA SER A 181 1.24 8.20 -9.94
C SER A 181 0.90 9.69 -9.84
N PRO A 182 -0.22 10.16 -9.21
CA PRO A 182 -0.48 11.58 -9.05
C PRO A 182 0.60 12.31 -8.25
N ALA A 183 1.29 11.60 -7.36
CA ALA A 183 2.38 12.18 -6.58
C ALA A 183 3.56 12.66 -7.45
N ILE A 184 3.80 12.03 -8.60
CA ILE A 184 4.86 12.44 -9.53
C ILE A 184 4.60 13.86 -10.02
N PHE A 185 3.36 14.13 -10.44
CA PHE A 185 2.91 15.46 -10.87
C PHE A 185 2.94 16.48 -9.72
N LEU A 186 2.48 16.09 -8.52
CA LEU A 186 2.45 16.97 -7.35
C LEU A 186 3.86 17.35 -6.84
N LEU A 187 4.85 16.47 -7.01
CA LEU A 187 6.23 16.73 -6.60
C LEU A 187 6.99 17.62 -7.58
N SER A 188 6.72 17.53 -8.89
CA SER A 188 7.35 18.39 -9.91
C SER A 188 6.62 18.28 -11.25
N GLN A 189 6.37 19.44 -11.87
CA GLN A 189 5.61 19.57 -13.12
C GLN A 189 6.53 19.59 -14.37
N THR A 190 7.62 18.82 -14.38
CA THR A 190 8.40 18.65 -15.61
C THR A 190 7.63 17.85 -16.66
N LYS A 191 7.88 18.10 -17.97
CA LYS A 191 7.21 17.37 -19.06
C LYS A 191 7.28 15.86 -18.88
N LYS A 192 8.44 15.32 -18.45
CA LYS A 192 8.62 13.87 -18.20
C LYS A 192 7.72 13.37 -17.07
N ASN A 193 7.64 14.09 -15.96
CA ASN A 193 6.81 13.72 -14.81
C ASN A 193 5.32 13.75 -15.17
N ILE A 194 4.88 14.76 -15.91
CA ILE A 194 3.50 14.87 -16.40
C ILE A 194 3.16 13.67 -17.29
N ILE A 195 4.01 13.35 -18.27
CA ILE A 195 3.78 12.21 -19.18
C ILE A 195 3.67 10.90 -18.41
N VAL A 196 4.59 10.61 -17.48
CA VAL A 196 4.56 9.37 -16.70
C VAL A 196 3.28 9.29 -15.86
N SER A 197 2.89 10.37 -15.18
CA SER A 197 1.65 10.40 -14.40
C SER A 197 0.41 10.16 -15.28
N ILE A 198 0.31 10.83 -16.44
CA ILE A 198 -0.81 10.69 -17.37
C ILE A 198 -0.88 9.27 -17.93
N VAL A 199 0.25 8.66 -18.30
CA VAL A 199 0.28 7.28 -18.81
C VAL A 199 -0.37 6.31 -17.82
N PHE A 200 0.01 6.38 -16.53
CA PHE A 200 -0.61 5.50 -15.52
C PHE A 200 -2.10 5.79 -15.34
N LEU A 201 -2.54 7.04 -15.43
CA LEU A 201 -3.95 7.42 -15.26
C LEU A 201 -4.83 7.01 -16.46
N ILE A 202 -4.25 6.90 -17.66
CA ILE A 202 -4.99 6.49 -18.88
C ILE A 202 -5.07 4.95 -19.00
N LEU A 203 -4.08 4.21 -18.51
CA LEU A 203 -4.04 2.75 -18.66
C LEU A 203 -5.31 2.02 -18.18
N PRO A 204 -5.98 2.38 -17.06
CA PRO A 204 -7.26 1.77 -16.67
C PRO A 204 -8.35 1.89 -17.73
N ILE A 205 -8.36 2.97 -18.52
CA ILE A 205 -9.32 3.16 -19.62
C ILE A 205 -9.04 2.12 -20.72
N LEU A 206 -7.78 1.89 -21.05
CA LEU A 206 -7.40 0.84 -22.03
C LEU A 206 -7.74 -0.56 -21.49
N PHE A 207 -7.56 -0.80 -20.21
CA PHE A 207 -7.92 -2.07 -19.57
C PHE A 207 -9.42 -2.30 -19.58
N TYR A 208 -10.22 -1.26 -19.39
CA TYR A 208 -11.67 -1.34 -19.48
C TYR A 208 -12.16 -1.76 -20.88
N PHE A 209 -11.51 -1.29 -21.95
CA PHE A 209 -11.85 -1.70 -23.32
C PHE A 209 -11.29 -3.05 -23.72
N TYR A 210 -10.35 -3.58 -22.96
CA TYR A 210 -9.80 -4.94 -23.18
C TYR A 210 -10.75 -6.02 -22.64
N GLY A 211 -11.39 -5.81 -21.48
CA GLY A 211 -12.28 -6.77 -20.81
C GLY A 211 -13.69 -6.64 -21.20
#